data_9bd4133bc177dfed70feb89caee221b7
#
_entry.id   9bd4133bc177dfed70feb89caee221b7
#
_cell.length_a   1.000
_cell.length_b   1.000
_cell.length_c   1.000
_cell.angle_alpha   90.00
_cell.angle_beta   90.00
_cell.angle_gamma   90.00
#
_symmetry.space_group_name_H-M   'P 1'
#
loop_
_entity.id
_entity.type
_entity.pdbx_description
1 polymer ?
#
loop_
_entity_poly.entity_id
_entity_poly.type
_entity_poly.pdbx_seq_one_letter_code
_entity_poly.pdbx_strand_id
1 'polypeptide(L)'
;MLRLLENVDAPCRMVSGAWAHVFPNLGGPGPLIGFLQLSLDWWDHWLKGINNGVMDKPALIAFLQDSHAPDPNPSKRPGRWVVERAWPTKNVSAKLTGSFMLGVCIVKHHPP
;
A
#
# COMPACT_ATOMS: atom_id res chain seq x y z
N MET A 1 0.30 8.89 3.93
CA MET A 1 0.87 7.56 4.26
C MET A 1 2.29 7.39 3.73
N LEU A 2 2.60 7.58 2.45
CA LEU A 2 3.97 7.45 1.91
C LEU A 2 4.99 8.36 2.60
N ARG A 3 4.61 9.60 2.93
CA ARG A 3 5.46 10.51 3.73
C ARG A 3 5.81 9.96 5.12
N LEU A 4 4.94 9.17 5.72
CA LEU A 4 5.24 8.51 6.99
C LEU A 4 6.36 7.49 6.80
N LEU A 5 6.26 6.67 5.76
CA LEU A 5 7.28 5.67 5.42
C LEU A 5 8.66 6.30 5.12
N GLU A 6 8.68 7.55 4.61
CA GLU A 6 9.91 8.31 4.32
C GLU A 6 10.56 8.93 5.57
N ASN A 7 9.77 9.26 6.59
CA ASN A 7 10.22 10.13 7.68
C ASN A 7 10.19 9.45 9.06
N VAL A 8 9.82 8.18 9.13
CA VAL A 8 9.87 7.42 10.38
C VAL A 8 11.22 6.74 10.51
N ASP A 9 11.94 7.10 11.56
CA ASP A 9 13.27 6.55 11.89
C ASP A 9 13.15 5.23 12.68
N ALA A 10 12.27 4.35 12.20
CA ALA A 10 12.02 3.03 12.78
C ALA A 10 11.71 2.02 11.66
N PRO A 11 11.96 0.74 11.91
CA PRO A 11 11.54 -0.30 10.98
C PRO A 11 10.04 -0.21 10.72
N CYS A 12 9.65 0.01 9.48
CA CYS A 12 8.25 0.10 9.10
C CYS A 12 7.98 -0.56 7.75
N ARG A 13 6.75 -0.98 7.57
CA ARG A 13 6.25 -1.60 6.34
C ARG A 13 4.84 -1.11 6.08
N MET A 14 4.51 -0.96 4.83
CA MET A 14 3.22 -0.44 4.42
C MET A 14 2.52 -1.38 3.46
N VAL A 15 1.25 -1.64 3.75
CA VAL A 15 0.33 -2.25 2.80
C VAL A 15 -0.82 -1.27 2.58
N SER A 16 -1.01 -0.87 1.34
CA SER A 16 -2.06 0.08 0.94
C SER A 16 -2.99 -0.57 -0.08
N GLY A 17 -4.29 -0.48 0.13
CA GLY A 17 -5.29 -1.07 -0.75
C GLY A 17 -6.51 -0.17 -0.95
N ALA A 18 -7.48 -0.69 -1.69
CA ALA A 18 -8.70 0.01 -2.09
C ALA A 18 -9.83 -0.07 -1.05
N TRP A 19 -9.51 -0.51 0.16
CA TRP A 19 -10.50 -0.71 1.22
C TRP A 19 -11.15 0.60 1.66
N ALA A 20 -12.42 0.54 1.99
CA ALA A 20 -13.12 1.60 2.70
C ALA A 20 -12.59 1.70 4.16
N HIS A 21 -13.27 2.44 5.03
CA HIS A 21 -12.89 2.57 6.43
C HIS A 21 -13.25 1.30 7.24
N VAL A 22 -12.69 0.17 6.77
CA VAL A 22 -12.89 -1.17 7.36
C VAL A 22 -11.58 -1.94 7.38
N PHE A 23 -11.51 -3.01 8.15
CA PHE A 23 -10.34 -3.88 8.15
C PHE A 23 -10.17 -4.61 6.81
N PRO A 24 -8.93 -4.70 6.30
CA PRO A 24 -8.66 -5.26 4.98
C PRO A 24 -9.06 -6.73 4.74
N ASN A 25 -9.41 -7.45 5.79
CA ASN A 25 -9.88 -8.84 5.73
C ASN A 25 -11.41 -8.99 5.81
N LEU A 26 -12.16 -7.89 6.05
CA LEU A 26 -13.59 -8.00 6.35
C LEU A 26 -14.51 -7.64 5.18
N GLY A 27 -14.02 -6.99 4.16
CA GLY A 27 -14.90 -6.69 3.06
C GLY A 27 -14.58 -5.47 2.25
N GLY A 28 -15.48 -5.21 1.35
CA GLY A 28 -15.42 -4.35 0.23
C GLY A 28 -15.11 -2.87 0.45
N PRO A 29 -14.63 -2.24 -0.61
CA PRO A 29 -14.28 -2.95 -1.83
C PRO A 29 -13.00 -3.78 -1.67
N GLY A 30 -12.92 -4.94 -2.38
CA GLY A 30 -11.70 -5.74 -2.45
C GLY A 30 -10.59 -5.09 -3.28
N PRO A 31 -9.39 -5.73 -3.34
CA PRO A 31 -9.12 -7.11 -2.92
C PRO A 31 -8.92 -7.26 -1.41
N LEU A 32 -9.38 -8.38 -0.86
CA LEU A 32 -9.15 -8.75 0.53
C LEU A 32 -7.73 -9.29 0.70
N ILE A 33 -7.15 -9.08 1.90
CA ILE A 33 -5.85 -9.62 2.27
C ILE A 33 -5.91 -10.31 3.63
N GLY A 34 -4.93 -11.15 3.92
CA GLY A 34 -4.74 -11.78 5.22
C GLY A 34 -4.21 -10.79 6.27
N PHE A 35 -4.96 -9.73 6.56
CA PHE A 35 -4.52 -8.64 7.44
C PHE A 35 -4.13 -9.12 8.84
N LEU A 36 -4.91 -10.02 9.42
CA LEU A 36 -4.63 -10.56 10.76
C LEU A 36 -3.31 -11.36 10.75
N GLN A 37 -3.06 -12.13 9.70
CA GLN A 37 -1.81 -12.88 9.57
C GLN A 37 -0.60 -11.96 9.42
N LEU A 38 -0.72 -10.90 8.61
CA LEU A 38 0.34 -9.89 8.49
C LEU A 38 0.63 -9.20 9.82
N SER A 39 -0.41 -8.92 10.60
CA SER A 39 -0.28 -8.32 11.94
C SER A 39 0.37 -9.28 12.93
N LEU A 40 0.01 -10.57 12.91
CA LEU A 40 0.63 -11.59 13.76
C LEU A 40 2.11 -11.76 13.43
N ASP A 41 2.48 -11.87 12.14
CA ASP A 41 3.87 -11.97 11.71
C ASP A 41 4.70 -10.78 12.22
N TRP A 42 4.15 -9.57 12.17
CA TRP A 42 4.80 -8.36 12.65
C TRP A 42 5.02 -8.39 14.17
N TRP A 43 3.96 -8.69 14.94
CA TRP A 43 4.04 -8.70 16.40
C TRP A 43 4.82 -9.90 16.96
N ASP A 44 4.79 -11.03 16.30
CA ASP A 44 5.62 -12.18 16.67
C ASP A 44 7.11 -11.85 16.54
N HIS A 45 7.48 -11.13 15.50
CA HIS A 45 8.86 -10.66 15.35
C HIS A 45 9.25 -9.66 16.45
N TRP A 46 8.46 -8.59 16.61
CA TRP A 46 8.87 -7.49 17.48
C TRP A 46 8.60 -7.70 18.97
N LEU A 47 7.56 -8.42 19.34
CA LEU A 47 7.20 -8.64 20.74
C LEU A 47 7.72 -9.96 21.30
N LYS A 48 7.88 -10.97 20.44
CA LYS A 48 8.34 -12.30 20.86
C LYS A 48 9.75 -12.62 20.40
N GLY A 49 10.37 -11.79 19.56
CA GLY A 49 11.70 -12.02 19.02
C GLY A 49 11.79 -13.17 18.01
N ILE A 50 10.66 -13.56 17.41
CA ILE A 50 10.64 -14.68 16.44
C ILE A 50 11.23 -14.20 15.11
N ASN A 51 12.27 -14.90 14.64
CA ASN A 51 12.81 -14.66 13.31
C ASN A 51 11.97 -15.37 12.25
N ASN A 52 10.91 -14.70 11.79
CA ASN A 52 9.94 -15.20 10.82
C ASN A 52 10.12 -14.62 9.41
N GLY A 53 11.23 -13.91 9.16
CA GLY A 53 11.52 -13.30 7.85
C GLY A 53 10.62 -12.10 7.51
N VAL A 54 9.85 -11.57 8.46
CA VAL A 54 8.98 -10.41 8.18
C VAL A 54 9.77 -9.21 7.70
N MET A 55 11.00 -9.02 8.15
CA MET A 55 11.85 -7.89 7.76
C MET A 55 12.44 -8.02 6.35
N ASP A 56 12.47 -9.23 5.78
CA ASP A 56 12.97 -9.48 4.42
C ASP A 56 11.90 -9.21 3.35
N LYS A 57 10.66 -9.06 3.77
CA LYS A 57 9.53 -8.76 2.87
C LYS A 57 9.60 -7.30 2.39
N PRO A 58 8.98 -6.91 1.27
CA PRO A 58 9.03 -5.56 0.70
C PRO A 58 8.57 -4.46 1.66
N ALA A 59 9.19 -3.27 1.59
CA ALA A 59 8.83 -2.12 2.42
C ALA A 59 7.44 -1.57 2.08
N LEU A 60 7.04 -1.62 0.80
CA LEU A 60 5.75 -1.16 0.33
C LEU A 60 5.07 -2.20 -0.55
N ILE A 61 3.83 -2.51 -0.25
CA ILE A 61 2.90 -3.24 -1.10
C ILE A 61 1.69 -2.35 -1.30
N ALA A 62 1.38 -1.97 -2.54
CA ALA A 62 0.28 -1.05 -2.84
C ALA A 62 -0.60 -1.60 -3.96
N PHE A 63 -1.91 -1.46 -3.80
CA PHE A 63 -2.87 -1.74 -4.84
C PHE A 63 -3.14 -0.48 -5.65
N LEU A 64 -2.70 -0.46 -6.90
CA LEU A 64 -3.00 0.62 -7.85
C LEU A 64 -4.35 0.36 -8.49
N GLN A 65 -5.28 1.27 -8.22
CA GLN A 65 -6.63 1.20 -8.78
C GLN A 65 -6.62 1.71 -10.23
N ASP A 66 -7.30 0.99 -11.11
CA ASP A 66 -7.60 1.46 -12.46
C ASP A 66 -8.85 2.35 -12.46
N SER A 67 -8.99 3.17 -13.48
CA SER A 67 -10.21 3.95 -13.69
C SER A 67 -11.38 3.01 -13.98
N HIS A 68 -12.52 3.26 -13.38
CA HIS A 68 -13.75 2.52 -13.59
C HIS A 68 -14.98 3.43 -13.45
N ALA A 69 -16.12 2.99 -13.97
CA ALA A 69 -17.36 3.72 -13.81
C ALA A 69 -17.70 3.91 -12.31
N PRO A 70 -18.28 5.03 -11.90
CA PRO A 70 -18.73 5.24 -10.54
C PRO A 70 -19.72 4.15 -10.11
N ASP A 71 -19.46 3.54 -8.96
CA ASP A 71 -20.33 2.56 -8.34
C ASP A 71 -20.46 2.94 -6.86
N PRO A 72 -21.68 3.18 -6.35
CA PRO A 72 -21.88 3.58 -4.96
C PRO A 72 -21.60 2.45 -3.95
N ASN A 73 -21.60 1.20 -4.41
CA ASN A 73 -21.36 0.04 -3.53
C ASN A 73 -20.50 -1.03 -4.21
N PRO A 74 -19.24 -0.72 -4.56
CA PRO A 74 -18.39 -1.63 -5.28
C PRO A 74 -17.98 -2.82 -4.39
N SER A 75 -18.16 -4.03 -4.88
CA SER A 75 -17.65 -5.24 -4.22
C SER A 75 -16.14 -5.40 -4.45
N LYS A 76 -15.64 -4.96 -5.60
CA LYS A 76 -14.22 -4.97 -5.98
C LYS A 76 -13.89 -3.68 -6.72
N ARG A 77 -12.64 -3.28 -6.63
CA ARG A 77 -12.07 -2.25 -7.49
C ARG A 77 -11.08 -2.88 -8.46
N PRO A 78 -11.17 -2.56 -9.77
CA PRO A 78 -10.17 -3.02 -10.72
C PRO A 78 -8.79 -2.40 -10.40
N GLY A 79 -7.73 -3.14 -10.69
CA GLY A 79 -6.38 -2.67 -10.41
C GLY A 79 -5.38 -3.81 -10.30
N ARG A 80 -4.16 -3.46 -9.87
CA ARG A 80 -3.06 -4.41 -9.70
C ARG A 80 -2.23 -4.11 -8.46
N TRP A 81 -1.62 -5.12 -7.90
CA TRP A 81 -0.64 -4.97 -6.85
C TRP A 81 0.71 -4.54 -7.41
N VAL A 82 1.36 -3.61 -6.74
CA VAL A 82 2.74 -3.22 -6.96
C VAL A 82 3.53 -3.40 -5.68
N VAL A 83 4.81 -3.71 -5.82
CA VAL A 83 5.67 -4.09 -4.72
C VAL A 83 6.98 -3.32 -4.85
N GLU A 84 7.41 -2.64 -3.78
CA GLU A 84 8.68 -1.95 -3.71
C GLU A 84 9.49 -2.45 -2.52
N ARG A 85 10.73 -2.87 -2.78
CA ARG A 85 11.62 -3.40 -1.74
C ARG A 85 12.05 -2.34 -0.74
N ALA A 86 12.19 -1.09 -1.21
CA ALA A 86 12.56 0.05 -0.40
C ALA A 86 11.69 1.25 -0.75
N TRP A 87 11.55 2.20 0.17
CA TRP A 87 10.91 3.47 -0.05
C TRP A 87 11.75 4.59 0.59
N PRO A 88 12.02 5.73 -0.10
CA PRO A 88 11.63 6.03 -1.48
C PRO A 88 12.31 5.11 -2.51
N THR A 89 11.66 4.93 -3.65
CA THR A 89 12.12 4.04 -4.72
C THR A 89 12.41 4.80 -6.00
N LYS A 90 13.36 4.32 -6.81
CA LYS A 90 13.67 4.87 -8.14
C LYS A 90 12.60 4.55 -9.20
N ASN A 91 11.75 3.55 -8.93
CA ASN A 91 10.70 3.11 -9.85
C ASN A 91 9.49 4.03 -9.88
N VAL A 92 9.42 4.97 -8.94
CA VAL A 92 8.31 5.91 -8.78
C VAL A 92 8.83 7.33 -8.83
N SER A 93 8.30 8.14 -9.74
CA SER A 93 8.57 9.57 -9.78
C SER A 93 7.30 10.37 -9.54
N ALA A 94 7.36 11.36 -8.67
CA ALA A 94 6.28 12.31 -8.47
C ALA A 94 6.25 13.30 -9.65
N LYS A 95 5.14 13.34 -10.39
CA LYS A 95 4.89 14.37 -11.39
C LYS A 95 3.84 15.33 -10.88
N LEU A 96 4.25 16.56 -10.62
CA LEU A 96 3.30 17.63 -10.31
C LEU A 96 2.67 18.11 -11.64
N THR A 97 1.42 17.79 -11.86
CA THR A 97 0.62 18.40 -12.93
C THR A 97 -0.25 19.48 -12.29
N GLY A 98 0.18 20.75 -12.42
CA GLY A 98 -0.62 21.87 -11.96
C GLY A 98 -1.77 22.13 -12.94
N SER A 99 -2.99 21.94 -12.50
CA SER A 99 -4.13 22.74 -12.93
C SER A 99 -4.51 23.57 -11.72
N PHE A 100 -4.90 24.81 -11.92
CA PHE A 100 -4.93 25.89 -10.93
C PHE A 100 -5.88 25.70 -9.72
N MET A 101 -6.45 24.52 -9.52
CA MET A 101 -7.39 24.26 -8.42
C MET A 101 -7.22 22.99 -7.61
N LEU A 102 -6.45 21.99 -8.04
CA LEU A 102 -6.18 20.79 -7.24
C LEU A 102 -4.93 20.09 -7.78
N GLY A 103 -3.88 20.06 -7.00
CA GLY A 103 -2.67 19.31 -7.34
C GLY A 103 -2.97 17.82 -7.39
N VAL A 104 -3.03 17.24 -8.56
CA VAL A 104 -3.08 15.79 -8.75
C VAL A 104 -1.66 15.27 -8.84
N CYS A 105 -1.23 14.49 -7.87
CA CYS A 105 0.03 13.77 -7.93
C CYS A 105 -0.18 12.48 -8.73
N ILE A 106 0.32 12.44 -9.97
CA ILE A 106 0.33 11.20 -10.77
C ILE A 106 1.68 10.52 -10.54
N VAL A 107 1.63 9.37 -9.93
CA VAL A 107 2.78 8.49 -9.78
C VAL A 107 2.86 7.60 -11.02
N LYS A 108 3.92 7.74 -11.82
CA LYS A 108 4.22 6.79 -12.90
C LYS A 108 5.10 5.68 -12.33
N HIS A 109 4.60 4.48 -12.37
CA HIS A 109 5.40 3.28 -12.16
C HIS A 109 6.04 2.89 -13.50
N HIS A 110 7.37 2.85 -13.57
CA HIS A 110 8.07 2.24 -14.69
C HIS A 110 8.20 0.74 -14.38
N PRO A 111 7.72 -0.15 -15.26
CA PRO A 111 8.02 -1.58 -15.13
C PRO A 111 9.52 -1.81 -15.28
N PRO A 112 10.06 -2.85 -14.66
CA PRO A 112 11.46 -3.24 -14.75
C PRO A 112 11.89 -3.58 -16.17
#